data_ab96508051390512426748d718618a00
#
_entry.id   ab96508051390512426748d718618a00
#
_cell.length_a   1.000
_cell.length_b   1.000
_cell.length_c   1.000
_cell.angle_alpha   90.00
_cell.angle_beta   90.00
_cell.angle_gamma   90.00
#
_symmetry.space_group_name_H-M   'P 1'
#
loop_
_entity.id
_entity.type
_entity.pdbx_description
1 polymer ?
#
loop_
_entity_poly.entity_id
_entity_poly.type
_entity_poly.pdbx_seq_one_letter_code
_entity_poly.pdbx_strand_id
1 'polypeptide(L)'
;MGEYSKTPWGREIPYTSPTGIETTLFNIGVVAESIGRTSQTIRKWEVGGIIPTTPFKDKSGKRLYSKEHIDAIVKCAESSHILQGSNISQTAFSQKLYREFQKIYDLFFKENKEENQDGKVKQ
;
A
#
# COMPACT_ATOMS: atom_id res chain seq x y z
N MET A 1 7.87 13.87 -0.89
CA MET A 1 7.76 14.22 -1.55
C MET A 1 6.60 14.34 -2.24
N GLY A 2 6.23 14.86 -2.74
CA GLY A 2 4.97 15.07 -3.31
C GLY A 2 4.80 14.63 -4.71
N GLU A 3 5.59 13.69 -5.11
CA GLU A 3 5.46 13.26 -6.46
C GLU A 3 4.16 12.66 -6.78
N TYR A 4 3.60 11.93 -5.83
CA TYR A 4 2.35 11.24 -6.08
C TYR A 4 1.22 12.22 -6.33
N SER A 5 1.27 13.36 -5.71
CA SER A 5 0.17 14.29 -5.81
C SER A 5 0.17 15.03 -7.13
N LYS A 6 1.15 14.81 -7.96
CA LYS A 6 1.23 15.51 -9.22
C LYS A 6 0.89 14.68 -10.42
N THR A 7 0.44 13.47 -10.22
CA THR A 7 0.16 12.62 -11.37
C THR A 7 -1.13 13.04 -12.04
N PRO A 8 -1.18 12.93 -13.35
CA PRO A 8 -2.37 13.40 -14.06
C PRO A 8 -3.61 12.56 -13.85
N TRP A 9 -3.43 11.30 -13.51
CA TRP A 9 -4.60 10.47 -13.31
C TRP A 9 -4.85 10.18 -11.86
N GLY A 10 -4.07 10.75 -10.98
CA GLY A 10 -4.22 10.49 -9.56
C GLY A 10 -5.01 11.58 -8.89
N ARG A 11 -6.24 11.27 -8.50
CA ARG A 11 -6.96 12.17 -7.70
C ARG A 11 -6.54 11.90 -6.30
N GLU A 12 -6.06 12.90 -5.63
CA GLU A 12 -5.64 12.78 -4.24
C GLU A 12 -6.85 12.79 -3.36
N ILE A 13 -7.01 11.78 -2.55
CA ILE A 13 -8.13 11.69 -1.65
C ILE A 13 -7.60 11.71 -0.23
N PRO A 14 -7.82 12.79 0.52
CA PRO A 14 -7.36 12.83 1.91
C PRO A 14 -8.12 11.84 2.74
N TYR A 15 -7.43 11.24 3.68
CA TYR A 15 -8.04 10.22 4.51
C TYR A 15 -7.41 10.26 5.90
N THR A 16 -8.25 10.17 6.91
CA THR A 16 -7.78 10.06 8.28
C THR A 16 -8.30 8.74 8.83
N SER A 17 -7.40 7.91 9.30
CA SER A 17 -7.77 6.60 9.78
C SER A 17 -8.43 6.68 11.15
N PRO A 18 -9.09 5.60 11.58
CA PRO A 18 -9.69 5.58 12.93
C PRO A 18 -8.67 5.80 14.04
N THR A 19 -7.40 5.48 13.78
CA THR A 19 -6.36 5.70 14.79
C THR A 19 -5.76 7.09 14.72
N GLY A 20 -6.27 7.95 13.82
CA GLY A 20 -5.81 9.33 13.74
C GLY A 20 -4.69 9.58 12.77
N ILE A 21 -4.32 8.62 11.97
CA ILE A 21 -3.24 8.79 11.00
C ILE A 21 -3.80 9.44 9.75
N GLU A 22 -3.19 10.53 9.33
CA GLU A 22 -3.60 11.23 8.12
C GLU A 22 -2.76 10.77 6.97
N THR A 23 -3.39 10.50 5.86
CA THR A 23 -2.67 10.08 4.67
C THR A 23 -3.46 10.51 3.44
N THR A 24 -2.97 10.12 2.29
CA THR A 24 -3.62 10.41 1.02
C THR A 24 -3.78 9.10 0.26
N LEU A 25 -4.93 8.93 -0.35
CA LEU A 25 -5.24 7.74 -1.13
C LEU A 25 -5.13 8.06 -2.62
N PHE A 26 -4.67 7.09 -3.38
CA PHE A 26 -4.44 7.23 -4.81
C PHE A 26 -5.01 6.03 -5.55
N ASN A 27 -5.25 6.21 -6.84
CA ASN A 27 -5.77 5.11 -7.64
C ASN A 27 -4.62 4.21 -8.12
N ILE A 28 -5.02 3.14 -8.81
CA ILE A 28 -4.07 2.12 -9.23
C ILE A 28 -3.05 2.65 -10.24
N GLY A 29 -3.41 3.69 -10.99
CA GLY A 29 -2.50 4.26 -11.96
C GLY A 29 -1.23 4.81 -11.32
N VAL A 30 -1.37 5.38 -10.13
CA VAL A 30 -0.20 5.90 -9.42
C VAL A 30 0.71 4.76 -9.00
N VAL A 31 0.13 3.65 -8.54
CA VAL A 31 0.92 2.48 -8.18
C VAL A 31 1.71 1.99 -9.37
N ALA A 32 1.03 1.86 -10.50
CA ALA A 32 1.68 1.33 -11.71
C ALA A 32 2.82 2.22 -12.13
N GLU A 33 2.59 3.51 -12.14
CA GLU A 33 3.64 4.43 -12.55
C GLU A 33 4.82 4.37 -11.61
N SER A 34 4.58 4.19 -10.32
CA SER A 34 5.63 4.21 -9.34
C SER A 34 6.66 3.12 -9.56
N ILE A 35 6.25 2.00 -10.15
CA ILE A 35 7.18 0.90 -10.38
C ILE A 35 7.32 0.56 -11.86
N GLY A 36 6.90 1.48 -12.74
CA GLY A 36 7.12 1.29 -14.17
C GLY A 36 6.33 0.17 -14.79
N ARG A 37 5.13 -0.06 -14.30
CA ARG A 37 4.26 -1.10 -14.84
C ARG A 37 2.93 -0.48 -15.25
N THR A 38 2.07 -1.28 -15.89
CA THR A 38 0.77 -0.79 -16.27
C THR A 38 -0.25 -1.10 -15.20
N SER A 39 -1.35 -0.36 -15.20
CA SER A 39 -2.43 -0.63 -14.27
C SER A 39 -2.97 -2.04 -14.43
N GLN A 40 -2.98 -2.52 -15.67
CA GLN A 40 -3.46 -3.87 -15.93
C GLN A 40 -2.59 -4.89 -15.24
N THR A 41 -1.28 -4.69 -15.27
CA THR A 41 -0.36 -5.58 -14.58
C THR A 41 -0.62 -5.59 -13.08
N ILE A 42 -0.84 -4.40 -12.50
CA ILE A 42 -1.10 -4.32 -11.06
C ILE A 42 -2.40 -5.04 -10.71
N ARG A 43 -3.43 -4.89 -11.55
CA ARG A 43 -4.68 -5.61 -11.31
C ARG A 43 -4.49 -7.11 -11.35
N LYS A 44 -3.71 -7.58 -12.31
CA LYS A 44 -3.41 -9.00 -12.40
C LYS A 44 -2.69 -9.50 -11.17
N TRP A 45 -1.76 -8.70 -10.69
CA TRP A 45 -1.01 -9.09 -9.51
C TRP A 45 -1.90 -9.13 -8.27
N GLU A 46 -2.83 -8.21 -8.18
CA GLU A 46 -3.75 -8.22 -7.04
C GLU A 46 -4.68 -9.43 -7.10
N VAL A 47 -5.24 -9.70 -8.27
CA VAL A 47 -6.13 -10.83 -8.43
C VAL A 47 -5.38 -12.13 -8.16
N GLY A 48 -4.13 -12.21 -8.58
CA GLY A 48 -3.33 -13.41 -8.38
C GLY A 48 -2.71 -13.54 -7.01
N GLY A 49 -2.92 -12.55 -6.14
CA GLY A 49 -2.40 -12.64 -4.79
C GLY A 49 -0.94 -12.27 -4.63
N ILE A 50 -0.32 -11.73 -5.67
CA ILE A 50 1.06 -11.28 -5.57
C ILE A 50 1.13 -9.99 -4.74
N ILE A 51 0.19 -9.09 -4.96
CA ILE A 51 0.06 -7.87 -4.17
C ILE A 51 -1.17 -8.03 -3.28
N PRO A 52 -1.03 -7.81 -1.98
CA PRO A 52 -2.20 -7.89 -1.11
C PRO A 52 -3.17 -6.76 -1.41
N THR A 53 -4.42 -6.96 -1.08
CA THR A 53 -5.42 -5.92 -1.26
C THR A 53 -5.32 -4.90 -0.15
N THR A 54 -5.79 -3.69 -0.44
CA THR A 54 -5.90 -2.67 0.58
C THR A 54 -7.34 -2.61 1.05
N PRO A 55 -7.60 -1.98 2.20
CA PRO A 55 -8.98 -1.84 2.67
C PRO A 55 -9.71 -0.66 2.04
N PHE A 56 -9.12 0.05 1.11
CA PHE A 56 -9.69 1.27 0.57
C PHE A 56 -10.29 1.05 -0.80
N LYS A 57 -11.48 1.62 -1.02
CA LYS A 57 -12.13 1.59 -2.31
C LYS A 57 -12.85 2.91 -2.52
N ASP A 58 -12.98 3.33 -3.78
CA ASP A 58 -13.75 4.51 -4.05
C ASP A 58 -15.23 4.12 -4.21
N LYS A 59 -16.05 5.11 -4.55
CA LYS A 59 -17.49 4.88 -4.63
C LYS A 59 -17.86 3.88 -5.70
N SER A 60 -17.05 3.77 -6.73
CA SER A 60 -17.34 2.83 -7.80
C SER A 60 -16.75 1.46 -7.53
N GLY A 61 -16.13 1.27 -6.37
CA GLY A 61 -15.57 -0.02 -6.01
C GLY A 61 -14.16 -0.26 -6.49
N LYS A 62 -13.51 0.76 -7.03
CA LYS A 62 -12.14 0.61 -7.47
C LYS A 62 -11.19 0.72 -6.30
N ARG A 63 -10.15 -0.09 -6.35
CA ARG A 63 -9.18 -0.15 -5.26
C ARG A 63 -8.39 1.14 -5.16
N LEU A 64 -8.20 1.61 -3.95
CA LEU A 64 -7.34 2.76 -3.66
C LEU A 64 -6.18 2.32 -2.81
N TYR A 65 -5.08 3.05 -2.92
CA TYR A 65 -3.85 2.73 -2.21
C TYR A 65 -3.38 3.97 -1.48
N SER A 66 -3.02 3.82 -0.22
CA SER A 66 -2.50 4.95 0.53
C SER A 66 -1.06 5.22 0.10
N LYS A 67 -0.59 6.41 0.45
CA LYS A 67 0.82 6.73 0.22
C LYS A 67 1.72 5.68 0.83
N GLU A 68 1.39 5.22 2.04
CA GLU A 68 2.18 4.21 2.72
C GLU A 68 2.21 2.90 1.95
N HIS A 69 1.08 2.51 1.37
CA HIS A 69 1.04 1.30 0.57
C HIS A 69 1.91 1.43 -0.68
N ILE A 70 1.87 2.58 -1.32
CA ILE A 70 2.67 2.79 -2.52
C ILE A 70 4.15 2.77 -2.18
N ASP A 71 4.52 3.41 -1.07
CA ASP A 71 5.91 3.41 -0.65
C ASP A 71 6.39 1.99 -0.36
N ALA A 72 5.55 1.18 0.26
CA ALA A 72 5.91 -0.20 0.53
C ALA A 72 6.11 -0.99 -0.76
N ILE A 73 5.24 -0.76 -1.74
CA ILE A 73 5.37 -1.45 -3.02
C ILE A 73 6.68 -1.06 -3.70
N VAL A 74 7.01 0.22 -3.69
CA VAL A 74 8.24 0.69 -4.31
C VAL A 74 9.46 0.09 -3.61
N LYS A 75 9.47 0.11 -2.30
CA LYS A 75 10.60 -0.43 -1.56
C LYS A 75 10.77 -1.92 -1.78
N CYS A 76 9.68 -2.65 -1.78
CA CYS A 76 9.76 -4.09 -2.00
C CYS A 76 10.19 -4.40 -3.42
N ALA A 77 9.73 -3.59 -4.38
CA ALA A 77 10.13 -3.78 -5.77
C ALA A 77 11.62 -3.55 -5.94
N GLU A 78 12.13 -2.52 -5.29
CA GLU A 78 13.56 -2.22 -5.37
C GLU A 78 14.40 -3.34 -4.77
N SER A 79 14.01 -3.78 -3.59
CA SER A 79 14.79 -4.79 -2.91
C SER A 79 14.68 -6.16 -3.56
N SER A 80 13.66 -6.37 -4.39
CA SER A 80 13.49 -7.63 -5.09
C SER A 80 13.88 -7.54 -6.55
N HIS A 81 14.40 -6.40 -6.96
CA HIS A 81 14.91 -6.20 -8.32
C HIS A 81 13.88 -6.45 -9.39
N ILE A 82 12.64 -6.01 -9.15
CA ILE A 82 11.60 -6.18 -10.15
C ILE A 82 11.32 -4.91 -10.95
N LEU A 83 12.04 -3.84 -10.64
CA LEU A 83 11.86 -2.62 -11.39
C LEU A 83 12.36 -2.80 -12.81
N GLN A 84 11.87 -1.95 -13.69
CA GLN A 84 12.34 -1.94 -15.07
C GLN A 84 12.03 -3.20 -15.83
N GLY A 85 10.95 -3.86 -15.45
CA GLY A 85 10.47 -4.95 -16.26
C GLY A 85 11.16 -6.28 -16.09
N SER A 86 12.08 -6.38 -15.14
CA SER A 86 12.73 -7.65 -14.91
C SER A 86 11.71 -8.67 -14.40
N ASN A 87 12.06 -9.94 -14.51
CA ASN A 87 11.19 -11.00 -14.04
C ASN A 87 10.97 -10.85 -12.55
N ILE A 88 9.73 -11.01 -12.17
CA ILE A 88 9.39 -10.85 -10.79
C ILE A 88 9.76 -12.10 -10.02
N SER A 89 10.41 -11.91 -8.89
CA SER A 89 10.58 -12.99 -7.95
C SER A 89 9.38 -12.97 -7.05
N GLN A 90 8.36 -13.68 -7.46
CA GLN A 90 7.08 -13.54 -6.81
C GLN A 90 7.15 -13.84 -5.32
N THR A 91 7.93 -14.85 -4.96
CA THR A 91 7.98 -15.23 -3.57
C THR A 91 8.55 -14.10 -2.70
N ALA A 92 9.72 -13.61 -3.06
CA ALA A 92 10.36 -12.60 -2.22
C ALA A 92 9.58 -11.30 -2.19
N PHE A 93 9.17 -10.82 -3.37
CA PHE A 93 8.45 -9.57 -3.46
C PHE A 93 7.11 -9.68 -2.72
N SER A 94 6.39 -10.74 -2.99
CA SER A 94 5.07 -10.92 -2.43
C SER A 94 5.11 -11.06 -0.92
N GLN A 95 6.01 -11.88 -0.40
CA GLN A 95 6.10 -12.07 1.04
C GLN A 95 6.45 -10.79 1.77
N LYS A 96 7.36 -10.02 1.21
CA LYS A 96 7.71 -8.74 1.81
C LYS A 96 6.52 -7.81 1.82
N LEU A 97 5.76 -7.78 0.72
CA LEU A 97 4.61 -6.91 0.63
C LEU A 97 3.53 -7.29 1.63
N TYR A 98 3.25 -8.57 1.76
CA TYR A 98 2.23 -8.98 2.73
C TYR A 98 2.61 -8.55 4.14
N ARG A 99 3.88 -8.65 4.47
CA ARG A 99 4.35 -8.23 5.76
C ARG A 99 4.20 -6.73 5.95
N GLU A 100 4.59 -5.96 4.93
CA GLU A 100 4.51 -4.51 5.03
C GLU A 100 3.07 -4.03 5.06
N PHE A 101 2.20 -4.64 4.27
CA PHE A 101 0.80 -4.25 4.26
C PHE A 101 0.13 -4.56 5.60
N GLN A 102 0.55 -5.63 6.25
CA GLN A 102 0.02 -5.93 7.57
C GLN A 102 0.42 -4.85 8.58
N LYS A 103 1.65 -4.39 8.50
CA LYS A 103 2.09 -3.32 9.37
C LYS A 103 1.30 -2.04 9.12
N ILE A 104 1.03 -1.76 7.86
CA ILE A 104 0.26 -0.57 7.51
C ILE A 104 -1.17 -0.68 8.00
N TYR A 105 -1.75 -1.86 7.85
CA TYR A 105 -3.10 -2.08 8.36
C TYR A 105 -3.14 -1.83 9.86
N ASP A 106 -2.17 -2.35 10.59
CA ASP A 106 -2.12 -2.13 12.02
C ASP A 106 -1.97 -0.66 12.36
N LEU A 107 -1.15 0.04 11.60
CA LEU A 107 -0.96 1.46 11.83
C LEU A 107 -2.27 2.24 11.68
N PHE A 108 -3.06 1.92 10.67
CA PHE A 108 -4.26 2.68 10.39
C PHE A 108 -5.46 2.25 11.24
N PHE A 109 -5.53 1.00 11.61
CA PHE A 109 -6.78 0.49 12.15
C PHE A 109 -6.69 -0.15 13.51
N LYS A 110 -5.49 -0.50 13.96
CA LYS A 110 -5.36 -1.17 15.22
C LYS A 110 -5.04 -0.17 16.29
N GLU A 111 -5.85 -0.13 17.29
CA GLU A 111 -5.55 0.80 18.36
C GLU A 111 -4.33 0.36 19.09
N ASN A 112 -3.69 1.33 19.71
CA ASN A 112 -2.50 1.04 20.44
C ASN A 112 -2.80 0.42 21.75
N LYS A 113 -3.24 -0.81 21.71
CA LYS A 113 -3.57 -1.46 22.93
C LYS A 113 -2.39 -1.79 23.72
N GLU A 114 -1.28 -1.93 23.09
CA GLU A 114 -0.10 -2.21 23.80
C GLU A 114 0.25 -1.13 24.73
N GLU A 115 0.02 0.09 24.29
CA GLU A 115 0.30 1.18 25.17
C GLU A 115 -0.60 1.21 26.31
N ASN A 116 -1.80 0.78 26.07
CA ASN A 116 -2.74 0.74 27.13
C ASN A 116 -2.44 -0.33 28.08
N GLN A 117 -1.97 -1.40 27.60
CA GLN A 117 -1.75 -2.44 28.38
C GLN A 117 -0.54 -2.42 28.95
N ASP A 118 0.06 -1.73 28.58
CA ASP A 118 1.19 -1.83 29.14
C ASP A 118 1.11 -1.36 30.28
N GLY A 119 0.48 -1.17 30.16
CA GLY A 119 0.24 -1.19 30.93
C GLY A 119 -0.26 -1.82 31.34
N LYS A 120 -0.68 -2.01 31.02
CA LYS A 120 -1.17 -2.72 31.25
C LYS A 120 -0.87 -3.40 31.46
N VAL A 121 -0.81 -3.27 31.36
CA VAL A 121 -0.61 -4.09 31.40
C VAL A 121 -0.30 -4.38 31.92
N LYS A 122 -0.41 -4.25 32.05
CA LYS A 122 -0.34 -4.71 32.51
C LYS A 122 -0.28 -5.12 33.05
N GLN A 123 -0.50 -4.99 32.98
CA GLN A 123 -0.75 -5.54 33.44
C GLN A 123 -0.70 -5.93 33.91
#